data_0193db4dcf2b8095811753135c0078cc
#
_entry.id   0193db4dcf2b8095811753135c0078cc
#
_cell.length_a   1.000
_cell.length_b   1.000
_cell.length_c   1.000
_cell.angle_alpha   90.00
_cell.angle_beta   90.00
_cell.angle_gamma   90.00
#
_symmetry.space_group_name_H-M   'P 1'
#
loop_
_entity.id
_entity.type
_entity.pdbx_description
1 polymer ?
#
loop_
_entity_poly.entity_id
_entity_poly.type
_entity_poly.pdbx_seq_one_letter_code
_entity_poly.pdbx_strand_id
1 'polypeptide(L)'
;ETARSGERKFDYIIIDCGPRLDMTTTNAIVALEAGNNASHIIIPIKVDGYAIAGLSQTIDTINRTARERRRLPQHWKILQTMIERNTSAYKYGCQMMKEAIPNAEYFNTKIEKSTVVPEASLAMEPLIKYDPNSKPAISYRLLAQEIEEMNA
;
A
#
# COMPACT_ATOMS: atom_id res chain seq x y z
N GLU A 1 -4.28 22.82 -4.49
CA GLU A 1 -4.77 24.22 -4.25
C GLU A 1 -5.96 24.28 -3.31
N THR A 2 -6.88 23.32 -3.34
CA THR A 2 -8.08 23.31 -2.45
C THR A 2 -7.76 23.05 -0.97
N ALA A 3 -6.65 22.43 -0.65
CA ALA A 3 -6.21 22.20 0.74
C ALA A 3 -5.65 23.45 1.45
N ARG A 4 -5.46 24.56 0.73
CA ARG A 4 -4.98 25.84 1.28
C ARG A 4 -6.08 26.85 1.60
N SER A 5 -7.29 26.66 1.14
CA SER A 5 -8.40 27.55 1.46
C SER A 5 -9.09 27.05 2.73
N GLY A 6 -8.72 27.55 3.86
CA GLY A 6 -9.11 27.32 5.27
C GLY A 6 -10.50 26.84 5.68
N GLU A 7 -11.30 26.26 4.80
CA GLU A 7 -12.70 25.90 5.08
C GLU A 7 -13.04 24.40 5.11
N ARG A 8 -12.11 23.50 4.67
CA ARG A 8 -12.30 22.05 4.81
C ARG A 8 -11.04 21.40 5.36
N LYS A 9 -11.06 20.95 6.59
CA LYS A 9 -10.04 20.07 7.15
C LYS A 9 -10.37 18.64 6.69
N PHE A 10 -9.42 17.99 6.05
CA PHE A 10 -9.47 16.56 5.76
C PHE A 10 -8.61 15.84 6.81
N ASP A 11 -9.13 14.75 7.36
CA ASP A 11 -8.37 13.91 8.28
C ASP A 11 -7.33 13.08 7.50
N TYR A 12 -7.67 12.65 6.28
CA TYR A 12 -6.81 11.85 5.41
C TYR A 12 -6.83 12.37 3.97
N ILE A 13 -5.67 12.28 3.31
CA ILE A 13 -5.51 12.47 1.87
C ILE A 13 -4.88 11.19 1.31
N ILE A 14 -5.61 10.47 0.46
CA ILE A 14 -5.16 9.25 -0.20
C ILE A 14 -4.86 9.58 -1.65
N ILE A 15 -3.63 9.30 -2.09
CA ILE A 15 -3.21 9.48 -3.48
C ILE A 15 -3.09 8.10 -4.13
N ASP A 16 -4.05 7.74 -4.97
CA ASP A 16 -4.01 6.50 -5.76
C ASP A 16 -3.10 6.69 -6.96
N CYS A 17 -2.04 5.91 -7.03
CA CYS A 17 -1.04 5.95 -8.08
C CYS A 17 -1.22 4.75 -9.03
N GLY A 18 -1.11 5.00 -10.33
CA GLY A 18 -1.10 3.93 -11.32
C GLY A 18 0.14 3.01 -11.18
N PRO A 19 0.15 1.86 -11.88
CA PRO A 19 1.21 0.86 -11.74
C PRO A 19 2.55 1.26 -12.38
N ARG A 20 2.64 2.45 -12.93
CA ARG A 20 3.85 2.97 -13.57
C ARG A 20 4.57 3.94 -12.66
N LEU A 21 5.90 3.85 -12.66
CA LEU A 21 6.79 4.80 -12.00
C LEU A 21 7.02 6.02 -12.93
N ASP A 22 5.97 6.80 -13.12
CA ASP A 22 5.96 7.99 -13.98
C ASP A 22 5.97 9.30 -13.17
N MET A 23 5.75 10.42 -13.86
CA MET A 23 5.68 11.74 -13.24
C MET A 23 4.57 11.86 -12.19
N THR A 24 3.47 11.15 -12.37
CA THR A 24 2.35 11.16 -11.42
C THR A 24 2.77 10.53 -10.09
N THR A 25 3.39 9.35 -10.16
CA THR A 25 3.96 8.67 -8.98
C THR A 25 5.06 9.51 -8.32
N THR A 26 5.94 10.12 -9.13
CA THR A 26 6.97 11.03 -8.61
C THR A 26 6.36 12.23 -7.88
N ASN A 27 5.34 12.86 -8.43
CA ASN A 27 4.65 13.97 -7.80
C ASN A 27 3.94 13.55 -6.50
N ALA A 28 3.34 12.36 -6.46
CA ALA A 28 2.75 11.81 -5.24
C ALA A 28 3.79 11.63 -4.14
N ILE A 29 4.95 11.04 -4.46
CA ILE A 29 6.07 10.89 -3.50
C ILE A 29 6.57 12.26 -3.00
N VAL A 30 6.68 13.23 -3.90
CA VAL A 30 7.12 14.59 -3.55
C VAL A 30 6.09 15.36 -2.73
N ALA A 31 4.80 15.05 -2.89
CA ALA A 31 3.72 15.68 -2.12
C ALA A 31 3.72 15.28 -0.65
N LEU A 32 4.37 14.16 -0.29
CA LEU A 32 4.49 13.73 1.10
C LEU A 32 5.41 14.68 1.86
N GLU A 33 5.00 15.13 3.01
CA GLU A 33 5.79 16.04 3.84
C GLU A 33 6.98 15.31 4.47
N ALA A 34 8.17 15.87 4.29
CA ALA A 34 9.37 15.34 4.91
C ALA A 34 9.31 15.53 6.43
N GLY A 35 9.54 14.45 7.16
CA GLY A 35 9.57 14.48 8.62
C GLY A 35 8.18 14.45 9.27
N ASN A 36 7.11 14.33 8.50
CA ASN A 36 5.78 14.08 9.03
C ASN A 36 5.55 12.57 9.15
N ASN A 37 5.53 12.06 10.38
CA ASN A 37 5.31 10.64 10.66
C ASN A 37 3.91 10.14 10.22
N ALA A 38 2.99 11.05 9.93
CA ALA A 38 1.66 10.73 9.43
C ALA A 38 1.61 10.52 7.90
N SER A 39 2.75 10.67 7.18
CA SER A 39 2.81 10.47 5.73
C SER A 39 3.47 9.13 5.41
N HIS A 40 2.71 8.20 4.84
CA HIS A 40 3.16 6.84 4.55
C HIS A 40 2.97 6.46 3.09
N ILE A 41 3.90 5.66 2.55
CA ILE A 41 3.74 5.00 1.26
C ILE A 41 3.33 3.56 1.51
N ILE A 42 2.19 3.16 0.99
CA ILE A 42 1.71 1.78 1.01
C ILE A 42 2.04 1.15 -0.33
N ILE A 43 2.81 0.05 -0.31
CA ILE A 43 3.19 -0.70 -1.51
C ILE A 43 2.38 -2.00 -1.53
N PRO A 44 1.23 -2.04 -2.24
CA PRO A 44 0.47 -3.26 -2.36
C PRO A 44 1.18 -4.24 -3.29
N ILE A 45 1.32 -5.49 -2.86
CA ILE A 45 1.96 -6.54 -3.64
C ILE A 45 1.17 -7.84 -3.57
N LYS A 46 0.95 -8.44 -4.73
CA LYS A 46 0.62 -9.85 -4.81
C LYS A 46 1.91 -10.65 -4.68
N VAL A 47 1.91 -11.67 -3.82
CA VAL A 47 3.13 -12.47 -3.56
C VAL A 47 3.36 -13.45 -4.70
N ASP A 48 3.96 -12.98 -5.81
CA ASP A 48 4.40 -13.81 -6.94
C ASP A 48 5.77 -13.32 -7.46
N GLY A 49 6.41 -14.15 -8.29
CA GLY A 49 7.79 -13.92 -8.72
C GLY A 49 7.99 -12.63 -9.52
N TYR A 50 7.02 -12.24 -10.36
CA TYR A 50 7.11 -11.01 -11.16
C TYR A 50 6.96 -9.75 -10.29
N ALA A 51 6.01 -9.77 -9.37
CA ALA A 51 5.80 -8.66 -8.45
C ALA A 51 7.01 -8.47 -7.52
N ILE A 52 7.60 -9.57 -7.04
CA ILE A 52 8.82 -9.52 -6.20
C ILE A 52 10.00 -8.94 -6.98
N ALA A 53 10.19 -9.35 -8.24
CA ALA A 53 11.25 -8.79 -9.08
C ALA A 53 11.10 -7.27 -9.31
N GLY A 54 9.87 -6.77 -9.46
CA GLY A 54 9.59 -5.34 -9.62
C GLY A 54 9.66 -4.52 -8.33
N LEU A 55 9.59 -5.18 -7.18
CA LEU A 55 9.52 -4.50 -5.88
C LEU A 55 10.81 -3.72 -5.56
N SER A 56 11.97 -4.29 -5.82
CA SER A 56 13.27 -3.63 -5.63
C SER A 56 13.36 -2.33 -6.44
N GLN A 57 12.94 -2.36 -7.71
CA GLN A 57 12.93 -1.17 -8.57
C GLN A 57 11.98 -0.09 -8.05
N THR A 58 10.83 -0.48 -7.51
CA THR A 58 9.87 0.44 -6.90
C THR A 58 10.49 1.14 -5.70
N ILE A 59 11.09 0.40 -4.79
CA ILE A 59 11.76 0.93 -3.59
C ILE A 59 12.95 1.84 -3.96
N ASP A 60 13.76 1.42 -4.93
CA ASP A 60 14.87 2.24 -5.41
C ASP A 60 14.39 3.57 -6.00
N THR A 61 13.26 3.56 -6.71
CA THR A 61 12.67 4.78 -7.26
C THR A 61 12.16 5.71 -6.15
N ILE A 62 11.47 5.17 -5.14
CA ILE A 62 11.02 5.94 -3.96
C ILE A 62 12.23 6.60 -3.28
N ASN A 63 13.25 5.81 -2.97
CA ASN A 63 14.45 6.28 -2.29
C ASN A 63 15.23 7.32 -3.11
N ARG A 64 15.36 7.11 -4.42
CA ARG A 64 16.01 8.05 -5.33
C ARG A 64 15.25 9.37 -5.40
N THR A 65 13.95 9.34 -5.60
CA THR A 65 13.09 10.53 -5.65
C THR A 65 13.19 11.34 -4.35
N ALA A 66 13.17 10.66 -3.20
CA ALA A 66 13.33 11.30 -1.91
C ALA A 66 14.69 12.00 -1.78
N ARG A 67 15.79 11.35 -2.20
CA ARG A 67 17.16 11.91 -2.16
C ARG A 67 17.32 13.12 -3.11
N GLU A 68 16.87 13.01 -4.36
CA GLU A 68 16.96 14.08 -5.36
C GLU A 68 16.23 15.35 -4.92
N ARG A 69 15.16 15.19 -4.17
CA ARG A 69 14.37 16.30 -3.62
C ARG A 69 14.83 16.76 -2.25
N ARG A 70 15.97 16.26 -1.74
CA ARG A 70 16.51 16.56 -0.40
C ARG A 70 15.47 16.33 0.72
N ARG A 71 14.64 15.31 0.55
CA ARG A 71 13.65 14.85 1.53
C ARG A 71 14.24 13.72 2.37
N LEU A 72 13.77 13.58 3.61
CA LEU A 72 14.11 12.41 4.43
C LEU A 72 13.59 11.13 3.76
N PRO A 73 14.18 9.97 4.09
CA PRO A 73 13.64 8.69 3.63
C PRO A 73 12.15 8.63 3.92
N GLN A 74 11.36 8.26 2.91
CA GLN A 74 9.93 8.12 3.08
C GLN A 74 9.64 6.86 3.89
N HIS A 75 8.68 6.94 4.80
CA HIS A 75 8.17 5.76 5.47
C HIS A 75 7.32 4.97 4.48
N TRP A 76 7.76 3.78 4.14
CA TRP A 76 7.01 2.87 3.27
C TRP A 76 6.86 1.50 3.91
N LYS A 77 5.70 0.90 3.70
CA LYS A 77 5.41 -0.47 4.15
C LYS A 77 4.79 -1.28 3.03
N ILE A 78 5.10 -2.57 3.01
CA ILE A 78 4.57 -3.52 2.04
C ILE A 78 3.27 -4.10 2.57
N LEU A 79 2.21 -4.01 1.76
CA LEU A 79 0.93 -4.66 2.01
C LEU A 79 0.78 -5.88 1.12
N GLN A 80 0.78 -7.07 1.71
CA GLN A 80 0.53 -8.31 0.97
C GLN A 80 -0.96 -8.41 0.63
N THR A 81 -1.27 -8.51 -0.66
CA THR A 81 -2.64 -8.61 -1.17
C THR A 81 -2.86 -9.91 -1.94
N MET A 82 -4.13 -10.29 -2.10
CA MET A 82 -4.55 -11.50 -2.82
C MET A 82 -3.82 -12.77 -2.32
N ILE A 83 -3.56 -12.85 -1.02
CA ILE A 83 -2.81 -13.97 -0.46
C ILE A 83 -3.65 -15.25 -0.39
N GLU A 84 -2.99 -16.38 -0.61
CA GLU A 84 -3.52 -17.74 -0.46
C GLU A 84 -2.65 -18.50 0.56
N ARG A 85 -2.88 -18.25 1.86
CA ARG A 85 -2.00 -18.65 2.99
C ARG A 85 -1.56 -20.12 2.98
N ASN A 86 -2.41 -21.00 2.50
CA ASN A 86 -2.20 -22.44 2.58
C ASN A 86 -1.44 -23.02 1.39
N THR A 87 -0.97 -22.18 0.46
CA THR A 87 -0.24 -22.65 -0.72
C THR A 87 1.28 -22.65 -0.50
N SER A 88 1.97 -23.62 -1.07
CA SER A 88 3.44 -23.64 -1.11
C SER A 88 4.01 -22.43 -1.87
N ALA A 89 3.34 -22.00 -2.92
CA ALA A 89 3.71 -20.82 -3.71
C ALA A 89 3.75 -19.57 -2.86
N TYR A 90 2.74 -19.33 -2.00
CA TYR A 90 2.73 -18.18 -1.08
C TYR A 90 3.87 -18.24 -0.06
N LYS A 91 4.11 -19.42 0.53
CA LYS A 91 5.20 -19.61 1.50
C LYS A 91 6.57 -19.34 0.89
N TYR A 92 6.80 -19.88 -0.31
CA TYR A 92 8.03 -19.66 -1.06
C TYR A 92 8.20 -18.19 -1.47
N GLY A 93 7.14 -17.56 -1.98
CA GLY A 93 7.15 -16.15 -2.32
C GLY A 93 7.46 -15.23 -1.13
N CYS A 94 6.92 -15.53 0.06
CA CYS A 94 7.27 -14.79 1.28
C CYS A 94 8.76 -14.92 1.64
N GLN A 95 9.36 -16.08 1.42
CA GLN A 95 10.79 -16.27 1.61
C GLN A 95 11.59 -15.44 0.62
N MET A 96 11.27 -15.52 -0.68
CA MET A 96 11.91 -14.71 -1.72
C MET A 96 11.83 -13.21 -1.44
N MET A 97 10.68 -12.72 -0.95
CA MET A 97 10.52 -11.30 -0.59
C MET A 97 11.48 -10.89 0.53
N LYS A 98 11.63 -11.73 1.56
CA LYS A 98 12.56 -11.47 2.67
C LYS A 98 14.02 -11.48 2.22
N GLU A 99 14.37 -12.35 1.29
CA GLU A 99 15.72 -12.42 0.71
C GLU A 99 16.01 -11.20 -0.20
N ALA A 100 15.02 -10.80 -1.03
CA ALA A 100 15.16 -9.67 -1.94
C ALA A 100 15.25 -8.32 -1.19
N ILE A 101 14.52 -8.17 -0.08
CA ILE A 101 14.46 -6.91 0.69
C ILE A 101 14.48 -7.23 2.19
N PRO A 102 15.68 -7.51 2.75
CA PRO A 102 15.82 -8.00 4.13
C PRO A 102 15.29 -7.03 5.20
N ASN A 103 15.34 -5.71 4.92
CA ASN A 103 14.96 -4.66 5.85
C ASN A 103 13.58 -4.04 5.53
N ALA A 104 12.75 -4.72 4.75
CA ALA A 104 11.42 -4.23 4.42
C ALA A 104 10.50 -4.26 5.64
N GLU A 105 9.76 -3.19 5.84
CA GLU A 105 8.64 -3.17 6.77
C GLU A 105 7.37 -3.67 6.10
N TYR A 106 6.61 -4.46 6.83
CA TYR A 106 5.36 -5.05 6.35
C TYR A 106 4.21 -4.64 7.25
N PHE A 107 3.04 -4.46 6.67
CA PHE A 107 1.81 -4.44 7.46
C PHE A 107 1.59 -5.81 8.11
N ASN A 108 1.10 -5.82 9.36
CA ASN A 108 0.65 -7.04 10.03
C ASN A 108 -0.58 -7.61 9.32
N THR A 109 -1.45 -6.69 8.88
CA THR A 109 -2.64 -7.00 8.09
C THR A 109 -2.26 -7.46 6.69
N LYS A 110 -2.99 -8.47 6.20
CA LYS A 110 -2.84 -9.04 4.85
C LYS A 110 -4.21 -9.21 4.24
N ILE A 111 -4.34 -8.91 2.95
CA ILE A 111 -5.61 -9.02 2.23
C ILE A 111 -5.71 -10.37 1.55
N GLU A 112 -6.64 -11.20 1.97
CA GLU A 112 -6.85 -12.52 1.39
C GLU A 112 -7.54 -12.44 0.03
N LYS A 113 -7.18 -13.36 -0.88
CA LYS A 113 -7.88 -13.54 -2.15
C LYS A 113 -9.30 -14.06 -1.87
N SER A 114 -10.28 -13.50 -2.57
CA SER A 114 -11.68 -13.89 -2.44
C SER A 114 -12.43 -13.61 -3.74
N THR A 115 -13.43 -14.45 -4.06
CA THR A 115 -14.34 -14.24 -5.19
C THR A 115 -15.31 -13.08 -4.96
N VAL A 116 -15.56 -12.71 -3.72
CA VAL A 116 -16.43 -11.59 -3.34
C VAL A 116 -15.90 -10.25 -3.87
N VAL A 117 -14.56 -10.08 -4.01
CA VAL A 117 -13.97 -8.83 -4.51
C VAL A 117 -14.37 -8.53 -5.95
N PRO A 118 -14.18 -9.44 -6.94
CA PRO A 118 -14.68 -9.21 -8.28
C PRO A 118 -16.20 -9.13 -8.37
N GLU A 119 -16.95 -9.82 -7.53
CA GLU A 119 -18.41 -9.73 -7.47
C GLU A 119 -18.86 -8.32 -7.05
N ALA A 120 -18.29 -7.76 -6.00
CA ALA A 120 -18.54 -6.38 -5.57
C ALA A 120 -18.19 -5.36 -6.67
N SER A 121 -17.07 -5.60 -7.37
CA SER A 121 -16.65 -4.75 -8.49
C SER A 121 -17.66 -4.78 -9.65
N LEU A 122 -18.19 -5.96 -10.02
CA LEU A 122 -19.23 -6.09 -11.04
C LEU A 122 -20.55 -5.44 -10.61
N ALA A 123 -20.86 -5.48 -9.31
CA ALA A 123 -22.01 -4.80 -8.74
C ALA A 123 -21.82 -3.27 -8.62
N MET A 124 -20.61 -2.74 -8.92
CA MET A 124 -20.23 -1.34 -8.72
C MET A 124 -20.47 -0.86 -7.28
N GLU A 125 -20.30 -1.76 -6.31
CA GLU A 125 -20.43 -1.43 -4.90
C GLU A 125 -19.10 -1.59 -4.16
N PRO A 126 -18.80 -0.71 -3.19
CA PRO A 126 -17.66 -0.89 -2.31
C PRO A 126 -17.76 -2.23 -1.56
N LEU A 127 -16.66 -2.99 -1.52
CA LEU A 127 -16.61 -4.31 -0.89
C LEU A 127 -17.18 -4.32 0.54
N ILE A 128 -16.86 -3.29 1.32
CA ILE A 128 -17.32 -3.16 2.73
C ILE A 128 -18.84 -3.02 2.82
N LYS A 129 -19.49 -2.50 1.77
CA LYS A 129 -20.94 -2.37 1.69
C LYS A 129 -21.57 -3.63 1.09
N TYR A 130 -20.94 -4.21 0.05
CA TYR A 130 -21.43 -5.38 -0.66
C TYR A 130 -21.46 -6.62 0.23
N ASP A 131 -20.34 -6.94 0.90
CA ASP A 131 -20.25 -8.01 1.89
C ASP A 131 -19.35 -7.60 3.07
N PRO A 132 -19.93 -6.95 4.09
CA PRO A 132 -19.17 -6.43 5.23
C PRO A 132 -18.52 -7.53 6.08
N ASN A 133 -18.97 -8.78 5.98
CA ASN A 133 -18.48 -9.90 6.77
C ASN A 133 -17.48 -10.77 6.00
N SER A 134 -17.23 -10.48 4.73
CA SER A 134 -16.22 -11.19 3.96
C SER A 134 -14.81 -11.00 4.54
N LYS A 135 -13.96 -12.01 4.40
CA LYS A 135 -12.57 -11.95 4.87
C LYS A 135 -11.82 -10.71 4.37
N PRO A 136 -11.87 -10.35 3.07
CA PRO A 136 -11.18 -9.15 2.61
C PRO A 136 -11.79 -7.86 3.18
N ALA A 137 -13.13 -7.76 3.38
CA ALA A 137 -13.73 -6.60 3.99
C ALA A 137 -13.28 -6.42 5.45
N ILE A 138 -13.18 -7.51 6.20
CA ILE A 138 -12.62 -7.50 7.56
C ILE A 138 -11.15 -7.09 7.52
N SER A 139 -10.36 -7.65 6.59
CA SER A 139 -8.94 -7.31 6.46
C SER A 139 -8.73 -5.83 6.14
N TYR A 140 -9.54 -5.22 5.28
CA TYR A 140 -9.45 -3.78 5.00
C TYR A 140 -9.80 -2.90 6.20
N ARG A 141 -10.75 -3.31 7.04
CA ARG A 141 -11.03 -2.61 8.30
C ARG A 141 -9.85 -2.71 9.28
N LEU A 142 -9.24 -3.89 9.40
CA LEU A 142 -8.04 -4.07 10.22
C LEU A 142 -6.86 -3.26 9.69
N LEU A 143 -6.70 -3.16 8.37
CA LEU A 143 -5.68 -2.30 7.76
C LEU A 143 -5.91 -0.82 8.11
N ALA A 144 -7.16 -0.35 8.06
CA ALA A 144 -7.48 1.02 8.43
C ALA A 144 -7.11 1.29 9.90
N GLN A 145 -7.43 0.38 10.82
CA GLN A 145 -7.03 0.48 12.22
C GLN A 145 -5.51 0.50 12.39
N GLU A 146 -4.79 -0.38 11.69
CA GLU A 146 -3.31 -0.43 11.74
C GLU A 146 -2.70 0.89 11.22
N ILE A 147 -3.30 1.53 10.21
CA ILE A 147 -2.86 2.84 9.70
C ILE A 147 -3.15 3.95 10.73
N GLU A 148 -4.31 3.93 11.38
CA GLU A 148 -4.64 4.88 12.44
C GLU A 148 -3.66 4.79 13.61
N GLU A 149 -3.32 3.57 14.06
CA GLU A 149 -2.34 3.32 15.12
C GLU A 149 -0.93 3.82 14.76
N MET A 150 -0.56 3.79 13.47
CA MET A 150 0.73 4.32 13.02
C MET A 150 0.80 5.86 13.09
N ASN A 151 -0.35 6.53 13.11
CA ASN A 151 -0.47 7.99 13.12
C ASN A 151 -0.75 8.56 14.52
N ALA A 152 -0.99 7.70 15.50
CA ALA A 152 -1.26 8.07 16.89
C ALA A 152 0.04 8.32 17.66
#